data_6079969e44c8b153256bc27d0f7e7aa0
#
_entry.id   6079969e44c8b153256bc27d0f7e7aa0
#
_cell.length_a   1.000
_cell.length_b   1.000
_cell.length_c   1.000
_cell.angle_alpha   90.00
_cell.angle_beta   90.00
_cell.angle_gamma   90.00
#
_symmetry.space_group_name_H-M   'P 1'
#
loop_
_entity.id
_entity.type
_entity.pdbx_description
1 polymer ?
#
loop_
_entity_poly.entity_id
_entity_poly.type
_entity_poly.pdbx_seq_one_letter_code
_entity_poly.pdbx_strand_id
1 'polypeptide(L)'
;MNLEDRQALGELDARLRTMLPEEYQDSYEALQPVPMRSAGLKYGPDGKVAWDEIWGSFCDLAMAGGPPHKGALLEAGTRTAIAARPARYAEVTAELRRGVEMVTELPTELSPTPGWIRVTCLNETMARWLLRAIVMENVAVRREHHMLDLPAAPDFRLDKEIKNVVTVIAKTCHYWLGHTPRAQQRAIGDLFRAMDDESPAVEPAVVEDSGREAVEALAARIAERIATETGLASSARRYDGWLGLECPAERTAIWLMRALVASNVLSRREGTVLFVPVNPAGDPEGDTVVRSVGRACRIAVARGLL
;
A
#
# COMPACT_ATOMS: atom_id res chain seq x y z
N MET A 1 -18.71 20.89 12.06
CA MET A 1 -17.46 20.27 12.57
C MET A 1 -17.12 20.92 13.89
N ASN A 2 -16.99 20.16 14.96
CA ASN A 2 -16.62 20.63 16.30
C ASN A 2 -15.13 21.02 16.36
N LEU A 3 -14.65 21.51 17.52
CA LEU A 3 -13.25 21.96 17.68
C LEU A 3 -12.26 20.80 17.58
N GLU A 4 -12.60 19.67 18.19
CA GLU A 4 -11.78 18.44 18.20
C GLU A 4 -11.59 17.87 16.78
N ASP A 5 -12.67 17.80 15.99
CA ASP A 5 -12.60 17.33 14.61
C ASP A 5 -11.78 18.26 13.72
N ARG A 6 -11.82 19.60 13.96
CA ARG A 6 -10.99 20.56 13.23
C ARG A 6 -9.52 20.40 13.54
N GLN A 7 -9.17 20.20 14.81
CA GLN A 7 -7.81 19.95 15.23
C GLN A 7 -7.30 18.63 14.61
N ALA A 8 -8.11 17.57 14.69
CA ALA A 8 -7.79 16.28 14.08
C ALA A 8 -7.57 16.37 12.58
N LEU A 9 -8.40 17.12 11.86
CA LEU A 9 -8.21 17.37 10.43
C LEU A 9 -6.89 18.09 10.15
N GLY A 10 -6.57 19.13 10.92
CA GLY A 10 -5.31 19.86 10.78
C GLY A 10 -4.08 18.97 11.00
N GLU A 11 -4.13 18.08 11.99
CA GLU A 11 -3.09 17.09 12.24
C GLU A 11 -2.92 16.10 11.07
N LEU A 12 -4.03 15.55 10.54
CA LEU A 12 -4.02 14.66 9.39
C LEU A 12 -3.45 15.34 8.14
N ASP A 13 -3.85 16.57 7.87
CA ASP A 13 -3.34 17.36 6.73
C ASP A 13 -1.85 17.63 6.87
N ALA A 14 -1.38 17.99 8.06
CA ALA A 14 0.06 18.22 8.31
C ALA A 14 0.88 16.93 8.09
N ARG A 15 0.39 15.79 8.58
CA ARG A 15 1.04 14.48 8.39
C ARG A 15 1.09 14.08 6.91
N LEU A 16 -0.02 14.25 6.19
CA LEU A 16 -0.09 13.95 4.75
C LEU A 16 0.88 14.83 3.96
N ARG A 17 0.89 16.14 4.19
CA ARG A 17 1.82 17.07 3.54
C ARG A 17 3.29 16.68 3.80
N THR A 18 3.63 16.30 5.03
CA THR A 18 4.98 15.83 5.36
C THR A 18 5.36 14.57 4.56
N MET A 19 4.42 13.62 4.39
CA MET A 19 4.67 12.36 3.68
C MET A 19 4.66 12.49 2.16
N LEU A 20 3.96 13.48 1.60
CA LEU A 20 3.85 13.67 0.16
C LEU A 20 5.07 14.37 -0.42
N PRO A 21 5.58 13.95 -1.59
CA PRO A 21 6.51 14.75 -2.37
C PRO A 21 5.98 16.18 -2.58
N GLU A 22 6.86 17.16 -2.61
CA GLU A 22 6.51 18.59 -2.63
C GLU A 22 5.50 18.94 -3.74
N GLU A 23 5.65 18.35 -4.91
CA GLU A 23 4.78 18.54 -6.07
C GLU A 23 3.32 18.13 -5.86
N TYR A 24 3.03 17.31 -4.86
CA TYR A 24 1.68 16.85 -4.54
C TYR A 24 1.07 17.50 -3.30
N GLN A 25 1.84 18.28 -2.54
CA GLN A 25 1.38 18.86 -1.27
C GLN A 25 0.21 19.82 -1.41
N ASP A 26 0.08 20.48 -2.56
CA ASP A 26 -1.02 21.43 -2.82
C ASP A 26 -2.17 20.82 -3.65
N SER A 27 -1.91 19.74 -4.38
CA SER A 27 -2.90 19.12 -5.28
C SER A 27 -3.64 17.90 -4.68
N TYR A 28 -3.18 17.36 -3.57
CA TYR A 28 -3.74 16.13 -3.01
C TYR A 28 -5.22 16.25 -2.60
N GLU A 29 -5.72 17.46 -2.34
CA GLU A 29 -7.11 17.69 -1.98
C GLU A 29 -8.09 17.48 -3.14
N ALA A 30 -7.63 17.46 -4.38
CA ALA A 30 -8.48 17.33 -5.56
C ALA A 30 -9.33 16.04 -5.57
N LEU A 31 -8.89 14.99 -4.86
CA LEU A 31 -9.63 13.72 -4.66
C LEU A 31 -10.16 13.10 -5.97
N GLN A 32 -9.45 13.31 -7.08
CA GLN A 32 -9.84 12.79 -8.38
C GLN A 32 -8.76 11.84 -8.89
N PRO A 33 -9.14 10.65 -9.35
CA PRO A 33 -8.19 9.75 -10.01
C PRO A 33 -7.71 10.36 -11.33
N VAL A 34 -6.40 10.34 -11.54
CA VAL A 34 -5.80 10.74 -12.82
C VAL A 34 -5.65 9.48 -13.69
N PRO A 35 -6.03 9.52 -14.98
CA PRO A 35 -5.89 8.37 -15.86
C PRO A 35 -4.43 7.92 -15.97
N MET A 36 -4.18 6.65 -15.67
CA MET A 36 -2.87 6.03 -15.82
C MET A 36 -2.57 5.73 -17.28
N ARG A 37 -1.37 6.10 -17.73
CA ARG A 37 -0.80 5.62 -19.00
C ARG A 37 0.31 4.62 -18.68
N SER A 38 0.21 3.42 -19.24
CA SER A 38 1.24 2.40 -19.12
C SER A 38 1.95 2.25 -20.47
N ALA A 39 3.27 2.37 -20.50
CA ALA A 39 4.07 2.03 -21.66
C ALA A 39 4.02 0.52 -21.95
N GLY A 40 4.11 0.12 -23.21
CA GLY A 40 4.35 -1.27 -23.59
C GLY A 40 5.73 -1.76 -23.10
N LEU A 41 5.95 -3.08 -23.14
CA LEU A 41 7.29 -3.63 -22.91
C LEU A 41 8.23 -3.18 -24.02
N LYS A 42 9.44 -2.81 -23.67
CA LYS A 42 10.56 -2.56 -24.57
C LYS A 42 11.60 -3.66 -24.35
N TYR A 43 12.30 -4.02 -25.40
CA TYR A 43 13.29 -5.10 -25.36
C TYR A 43 14.64 -4.58 -25.81
N GLY A 44 15.67 -4.93 -25.06
CA GLY A 44 17.06 -4.65 -25.41
C GLY A 44 17.59 -5.53 -26.53
N PRO A 45 18.84 -5.28 -27.00
CA PRO A 45 19.48 -6.10 -28.03
C PRO A 45 19.66 -7.56 -27.66
N ASP A 46 19.68 -7.88 -26.37
CA ASP A 46 19.78 -9.23 -25.80
C ASP A 46 18.44 -9.96 -25.76
N GLY A 47 17.37 -9.33 -26.26
CA GLY A 47 16.01 -9.88 -26.25
C GLY A 47 15.33 -9.86 -24.87
N LYS A 48 15.96 -9.29 -23.84
CA LYS A 48 15.36 -9.12 -22.51
C LYS A 48 14.65 -7.77 -22.40
N VAL A 49 13.74 -7.69 -21.42
CA VAL A 49 13.03 -6.43 -21.16
C VAL A 49 14.02 -5.36 -20.67
N ALA A 50 14.02 -4.21 -21.32
CA ALA A 50 14.75 -3.01 -20.92
C ALA A 50 13.88 -2.23 -19.91
N TRP A 51 13.93 -2.63 -18.64
CA TRP A 51 13.07 -2.11 -17.59
C TRP A 51 13.29 -0.61 -17.36
N ASP A 52 14.50 -0.12 -17.50
CA ASP A 52 14.91 1.28 -17.39
C ASP A 52 14.32 2.17 -18.50
N GLU A 53 13.96 1.60 -19.66
CA GLU A 53 13.36 2.32 -20.76
C GLU A 53 11.81 2.36 -20.74
N ILE A 54 11.16 1.63 -19.82
CA ILE A 54 9.69 1.54 -19.75
C ILE A 54 9.09 2.75 -19.03
N TRP A 55 9.91 3.61 -18.47
CA TRP A 55 9.49 4.87 -17.87
C TRP A 55 8.82 5.76 -18.91
N GLY A 56 7.54 5.56 -19.10
CA GLY A 56 6.69 6.52 -19.78
C GLY A 56 6.06 7.46 -18.77
N SER A 57 5.40 8.50 -19.19
CA SER A 57 4.73 9.51 -18.39
C SER A 57 4.28 9.01 -17.02
N PHE A 58 4.76 9.68 -15.97
CA PHE A 58 4.35 9.43 -14.59
C PHE A 58 2.86 9.59 -14.42
N CYS A 59 2.27 8.68 -13.68
CA CYS A 59 0.96 8.89 -13.09
C CYS A 59 1.16 9.47 -11.70
N ASP A 60 0.16 10.17 -11.19
CA ASP A 60 0.16 10.64 -9.82
C ASP A 60 0.38 9.47 -8.86
N LEU A 61 1.13 9.74 -7.80
CA LEU A 61 1.34 8.78 -6.73
C LEU A 61 0.00 8.45 -6.05
N ALA A 62 -0.26 7.19 -5.74
CA ALA A 62 -1.51 6.76 -5.13
C ALA A 62 -1.82 7.51 -3.82
N MET A 63 -0.78 7.86 -3.02
CA MET A 63 -0.93 8.71 -1.83
C MET A 63 -1.49 10.09 -2.14
N ALA A 64 -1.22 10.63 -3.32
CA ALA A 64 -1.78 11.90 -3.78
C ALA A 64 -3.16 11.77 -4.43
N GLY A 65 -3.70 10.56 -4.54
CA GLY A 65 -5.03 10.28 -5.09
C GLY A 65 -5.05 9.76 -6.52
N GLY A 66 -3.89 9.49 -7.09
CA GLY A 66 -3.80 8.78 -8.35
C GLY A 66 -4.48 7.41 -8.29
N PRO A 67 -4.89 6.82 -9.42
CA PRO A 67 -5.43 5.48 -9.42
C PRO A 67 -4.33 4.49 -9.04
N PRO A 68 -4.65 3.44 -8.27
CA PRO A 68 -3.69 2.37 -8.06
C PRO A 68 -3.36 1.68 -9.38
N HIS A 69 -2.16 1.13 -9.49
CA HIS A 69 -1.67 0.47 -10.71
C HIS A 69 -2.55 -0.70 -11.14
N LYS A 70 -3.21 -1.35 -10.18
CA LYS A 70 -4.17 -2.43 -10.37
C LYS A 70 -5.51 -2.13 -9.71
N GLY A 71 -6.58 -2.60 -10.36
CA GLY A 71 -7.90 -2.64 -9.74
C GLY A 71 -7.99 -3.63 -8.59
N ALA A 72 -7.21 -4.73 -8.62
CA ALA A 72 -7.16 -5.76 -7.59
C ALA A 72 -5.76 -5.88 -6.99
N LEU A 73 -5.67 -6.35 -5.74
CA LEU A 73 -4.40 -6.59 -5.07
C LEU A 73 -3.58 -7.65 -5.82
N LEU A 74 -2.30 -7.37 -6.06
CA LEU A 74 -1.34 -8.38 -6.48
C LEU A 74 -0.79 -9.07 -5.24
N GLU A 75 -1.09 -10.36 -5.10
CA GLU A 75 -0.71 -11.17 -3.95
C GLU A 75 0.45 -12.10 -4.27
N ALA A 76 1.14 -12.54 -3.22
CA ALA A 76 2.17 -13.57 -3.33
C ALA A 76 1.58 -14.94 -3.70
N GLY A 77 2.37 -15.74 -4.40
CA GLY A 77 1.99 -17.11 -4.71
C GLY A 77 1.95 -17.99 -3.46
N THR A 78 0.95 -18.86 -3.37
CA THR A 78 0.85 -19.84 -2.29
C THR A 78 1.95 -20.89 -2.38
N ARG A 79 2.31 -21.49 -1.25
CA ARG A 79 3.30 -22.61 -1.21
C ARG A 79 2.91 -23.75 -2.16
N THR A 80 1.61 -24.07 -2.23
CA THR A 80 1.09 -25.11 -3.12
C THR A 80 1.27 -24.74 -4.59
N ALA A 81 0.96 -23.51 -4.99
CA ALA A 81 1.12 -23.05 -6.37
C ALA A 81 2.60 -23.03 -6.79
N ILE A 82 3.50 -22.64 -5.88
CA ILE A 82 4.95 -22.63 -6.10
C ILE A 82 5.47 -24.06 -6.25
N ALA A 83 5.09 -24.97 -5.35
CA ALA A 83 5.49 -26.37 -5.41
C ALA A 83 5.00 -27.08 -6.68
N ALA A 84 3.84 -26.69 -7.19
CA ALA A 84 3.30 -27.23 -8.46
C ALA A 84 4.05 -26.72 -9.71
N ARG A 85 4.71 -25.57 -9.66
CA ARG A 85 5.38 -24.93 -10.81
C ARG A 85 6.71 -24.29 -10.42
N PRO A 86 7.67 -25.03 -9.83
CA PRO A 86 8.89 -24.48 -9.26
C PRO A 86 9.80 -23.81 -10.30
N ALA A 87 9.93 -24.38 -11.50
CA ALA A 87 10.75 -23.80 -12.58
C ALA A 87 10.17 -22.42 -13.01
N ARG A 88 8.85 -22.34 -13.18
CA ARG A 88 8.21 -21.07 -13.55
C ARG A 88 8.33 -20.01 -12.44
N TYR A 89 8.23 -20.41 -11.18
CA TYR A 89 8.47 -19.52 -10.05
C TYR A 89 9.90 -18.97 -10.05
N ALA A 90 10.90 -19.82 -10.34
CA ALA A 90 12.30 -19.40 -10.45
C ALA A 90 12.49 -18.36 -11.58
N GLU A 91 11.88 -18.57 -12.76
CA GLU A 91 11.90 -17.60 -13.86
C GLU A 91 11.28 -16.25 -13.44
N VAL A 92 10.11 -16.27 -12.80
CA VAL A 92 9.42 -15.05 -12.36
C VAL A 92 10.25 -14.30 -11.33
N THR A 93 10.78 -14.97 -10.32
CA THR A 93 11.60 -14.32 -9.29
C THR A 93 12.90 -13.77 -9.84
N ALA A 94 13.54 -14.47 -10.78
CA ALA A 94 14.75 -13.99 -11.45
C ALA A 94 14.47 -12.70 -12.24
N GLU A 95 13.36 -12.65 -13.00
CA GLU A 95 13.00 -11.49 -13.79
C GLU A 95 12.54 -10.30 -12.92
N LEU A 96 11.77 -10.55 -11.85
CA LEU A 96 11.40 -9.52 -10.88
C LEU A 96 12.64 -8.89 -10.24
N ARG A 97 13.58 -9.71 -9.76
CA ARG A 97 14.82 -9.22 -9.15
C ARG A 97 15.63 -8.38 -10.14
N ARG A 98 15.84 -8.90 -11.35
CA ARG A 98 16.53 -8.18 -12.43
C ARG A 98 15.86 -6.82 -12.72
N GLY A 99 14.53 -6.82 -12.84
CA GLY A 99 13.77 -5.60 -13.12
C GLY A 99 13.88 -4.58 -11.98
N VAL A 100 13.71 -5.01 -10.74
CA VAL A 100 13.81 -4.15 -9.56
C VAL A 100 15.21 -3.56 -9.43
N GLU A 101 16.26 -4.37 -9.52
CA GLU A 101 17.65 -3.89 -9.46
C GLU A 101 17.96 -2.88 -10.56
N MET A 102 17.50 -3.11 -11.79
CA MET A 102 17.73 -2.21 -12.92
C MET A 102 17.07 -0.85 -12.74
N VAL A 103 15.87 -0.79 -12.13
CA VAL A 103 15.10 0.46 -12.02
C VAL A 103 15.31 1.21 -10.71
N THR A 104 15.86 0.57 -9.68
CA THR A 104 16.01 1.17 -8.34
C THR A 104 17.44 1.21 -7.83
N GLU A 105 18.34 0.43 -8.42
CA GLU A 105 19.71 0.17 -7.94
C GLU A 105 19.75 -0.44 -6.52
N LEU A 106 18.62 -0.89 -5.99
CA LEU A 106 18.54 -1.52 -4.66
C LEU A 106 18.85 -3.02 -4.78
N PRO A 107 19.66 -3.58 -3.86
CA PRO A 107 19.94 -5.01 -3.85
C PRO A 107 18.69 -5.85 -3.65
N THR A 108 18.59 -6.96 -4.38
CA THR A 108 17.51 -7.91 -4.24
C THR A 108 17.99 -9.35 -3.99
N GLU A 109 17.20 -10.10 -3.26
CA GLU A 109 17.42 -11.53 -3.02
C GLU A 109 16.08 -12.28 -2.98
N LEU A 110 16.11 -13.60 -2.90
CA LEU A 110 14.92 -14.38 -2.58
C LEU A 110 14.57 -14.17 -1.10
N SER A 111 13.31 -13.87 -0.82
CA SER A 111 12.86 -13.82 0.57
C SER A 111 12.95 -15.22 1.21
N PRO A 112 13.26 -15.34 2.51
CA PRO A 112 13.15 -16.59 3.26
C PRO A 112 11.75 -17.21 3.19
N THR A 113 10.73 -16.39 2.95
CA THR A 113 9.35 -16.86 2.78
C THR A 113 9.04 -17.05 1.30
N PRO A 114 8.65 -18.27 0.86
CA PRO A 114 8.22 -18.50 -0.52
C PRO A 114 7.09 -17.58 -0.94
N GLY A 115 7.07 -17.19 -2.21
CA GLY A 115 6.10 -16.24 -2.76
C GLY A 115 6.58 -14.79 -2.77
N TRP A 116 7.81 -14.52 -2.31
CA TRP A 116 8.32 -13.16 -2.17
C TRP A 116 9.77 -13.03 -2.67
N ILE A 117 10.08 -11.84 -3.19
CA ILE A 117 11.45 -11.37 -3.38
C ILE A 117 11.73 -10.27 -2.36
N ARG A 118 12.95 -10.18 -1.85
CA ARG A 118 13.39 -9.22 -0.84
C ARG A 118 14.18 -8.10 -1.49
N VAL A 119 13.87 -6.86 -1.12
CA VAL A 119 14.56 -5.64 -1.54
C VAL A 119 15.16 -4.97 -0.32
N THR A 120 16.44 -4.64 -0.36
CA THR A 120 17.12 -3.94 0.74
C THR A 120 17.07 -2.43 0.49
N CYS A 121 16.28 -1.70 1.27
CA CYS A 121 16.20 -0.24 1.22
C CYS A 121 17.41 0.42 1.89
N LEU A 122 17.65 1.69 1.58
CA LEU A 122 18.77 2.46 2.14
C LEU A 122 18.68 2.64 3.68
N ASN A 123 17.46 2.70 4.20
CA ASN A 123 17.18 2.80 5.63
C ASN A 123 15.73 2.45 5.94
N GLU A 124 15.39 2.36 7.21
CA GLU A 124 14.06 1.99 7.68
C GLU A 124 12.99 3.03 7.32
N THR A 125 13.32 4.31 7.33
CA THR A 125 12.37 5.38 6.94
C THR A 125 11.94 5.22 5.49
N MET A 126 12.88 4.95 4.58
CA MET A 126 12.58 4.63 3.18
C MET A 126 11.66 3.42 3.08
N ALA A 127 11.99 2.31 3.74
CA ALA A 127 11.18 1.10 3.71
C ALA A 127 9.74 1.34 4.22
N ARG A 128 9.57 2.08 5.29
CA ARG A 128 8.25 2.45 5.85
C ARG A 128 7.44 3.33 4.91
N TRP A 129 8.10 4.27 4.23
CA TRP A 129 7.43 5.13 3.26
C TRP A 129 7.03 4.35 2.00
N LEU A 130 7.97 3.54 1.45
CA LEU A 130 7.71 2.68 0.29
C LEU A 130 6.61 1.66 0.57
N LEU A 131 6.57 1.04 1.76
CA LEU A 131 5.50 0.14 2.17
C LEU A 131 4.12 0.78 1.95
N ARG A 132 3.94 2.01 2.45
CA ARG A 132 2.67 2.75 2.31
C ARG A 132 2.35 3.04 0.85
N ALA A 133 3.31 3.56 0.11
CA ALA A 133 3.14 3.91 -1.29
C ALA A 133 2.82 2.68 -2.17
N ILE A 134 3.52 1.56 -1.96
CA ILE A 134 3.34 0.32 -2.73
C ILE A 134 1.97 -0.33 -2.44
N VAL A 135 1.56 -0.38 -1.17
CA VAL A 135 0.25 -0.93 -0.78
C VAL A 135 -0.89 -0.15 -1.43
N MET A 136 -0.80 1.17 -1.46
CA MET A 136 -1.82 2.01 -2.10
C MET A 136 -1.87 1.85 -3.63
N GLU A 137 -0.85 1.26 -4.24
CA GLU A 137 -0.84 0.84 -5.66
C GLU A 137 -1.42 -0.57 -5.85
N ASN A 138 -2.00 -1.19 -4.82
CA ASN A 138 -2.54 -2.54 -4.83
C ASN A 138 -1.50 -3.62 -5.18
N VAL A 139 -0.28 -3.47 -4.68
CA VAL A 139 0.75 -4.50 -4.66
C VAL A 139 0.98 -4.91 -3.21
N ALA A 140 0.84 -6.19 -2.91
CA ALA A 140 1.13 -6.70 -1.59
C ALA A 140 2.61 -6.48 -1.26
N VAL A 141 2.91 -6.04 -0.06
CA VAL A 141 4.27 -5.82 0.40
C VAL A 141 4.34 -6.07 1.91
N ARG A 142 5.45 -6.59 2.37
CA ARG A 142 5.74 -6.78 3.80
C ARG A 142 7.06 -6.09 4.12
N ARG A 143 7.21 -5.71 5.36
CA ARG A 143 8.41 -5.04 5.83
C ARG A 143 9.04 -5.78 7.02
N GLU A 144 10.34 -5.85 7.00
CA GLU A 144 11.15 -6.27 8.13
C GLU A 144 12.33 -5.28 8.25
N HIS A 145 12.30 -4.41 9.25
CA HIS A 145 13.28 -3.33 9.40
C HIS A 145 13.37 -2.45 8.13
N HIS A 146 14.52 -2.46 7.47
CA HIS A 146 14.77 -1.75 6.21
C HIS A 146 14.61 -2.61 4.96
N MET A 147 14.08 -3.82 5.10
CA MET A 147 13.82 -4.74 3.99
C MET A 147 12.33 -4.75 3.62
N LEU A 148 12.05 -4.84 2.34
CA LEU A 148 10.71 -5.02 1.79
C LEU A 148 10.64 -6.33 1.04
N ASP A 149 9.62 -7.13 1.30
CA ASP A 149 9.28 -8.30 0.49
C ASP A 149 8.17 -7.94 -0.50
N LEU A 150 8.43 -8.09 -1.80
CA LEU A 150 7.49 -7.87 -2.89
C LEU A 150 6.94 -9.21 -3.40
N PRO A 151 5.68 -9.27 -3.87
CA PRO A 151 5.03 -10.51 -4.22
C PRO A 151 5.58 -11.11 -5.51
N ALA A 152 5.66 -12.44 -5.54
CA ALA A 152 6.02 -13.24 -6.69
C ALA A 152 5.15 -14.51 -6.73
N ALA A 153 4.58 -14.83 -7.89
CA ALA A 153 3.76 -16.02 -8.06
C ALA A 153 4.04 -16.68 -9.42
N PRO A 154 3.95 -18.02 -9.51
CA PRO A 154 4.26 -18.72 -10.75
C PRO A 154 3.32 -18.45 -11.92
N ASP A 155 2.18 -17.81 -11.70
CA ASP A 155 1.25 -17.34 -12.72
C ASP A 155 1.49 -15.89 -13.16
N PHE A 156 2.45 -15.19 -12.57
CA PHE A 156 2.79 -13.83 -12.99
C PHE A 156 3.31 -13.81 -14.41
N ARG A 157 2.70 -12.96 -15.24
CA ARG A 157 3.07 -12.74 -16.64
C ARG A 157 3.94 -11.52 -16.75
N LEU A 158 4.86 -11.59 -17.70
CA LEU A 158 5.86 -10.55 -17.94
C LEU A 158 5.23 -9.19 -18.25
N ASP A 159 4.24 -9.19 -19.13
CA ASP A 159 3.56 -7.99 -19.64
C ASP A 159 2.49 -7.44 -18.70
N LYS A 160 2.26 -8.09 -17.57
CA LYS A 160 1.18 -7.71 -16.66
C LYS A 160 1.64 -7.65 -15.20
N GLU A 161 1.67 -8.78 -14.49
CA GLU A 161 1.93 -8.82 -13.05
C GLU A 161 3.38 -8.42 -12.73
N ILE A 162 4.38 -9.00 -13.43
CA ILE A 162 5.79 -8.64 -13.26
C ILE A 162 6.01 -7.17 -13.59
N LYS A 163 5.51 -6.71 -14.74
CA LYS A 163 5.59 -5.30 -15.14
C LYS A 163 5.00 -4.38 -14.08
N ASN A 164 3.87 -4.73 -13.48
CA ASN A 164 3.26 -3.88 -12.48
C ASN A 164 4.07 -3.80 -11.19
N VAL A 165 4.59 -4.93 -10.69
CA VAL A 165 5.47 -4.91 -9.50
C VAL A 165 6.69 -4.04 -9.76
N VAL A 166 7.39 -4.25 -10.89
CA VAL A 166 8.58 -3.47 -11.25
C VAL A 166 8.24 -1.98 -11.42
N THR A 167 7.14 -1.65 -12.08
CA THR A 167 6.75 -0.24 -12.30
C THR A 167 6.36 0.45 -11.00
N VAL A 168 5.68 -0.25 -10.09
CA VAL A 168 5.28 0.32 -8.79
C VAL A 168 6.49 0.63 -7.92
N ILE A 169 7.43 -0.32 -7.78
CA ILE A 169 8.64 -0.05 -6.98
C ILE A 169 9.51 1.01 -7.63
N ALA A 170 9.63 1.01 -8.96
CA ALA A 170 10.37 2.02 -9.70
C ALA A 170 9.81 3.42 -9.44
N LYS A 171 8.48 3.60 -9.61
CA LYS A 171 7.79 4.87 -9.37
C LYS A 171 7.98 5.36 -7.95
N THR A 172 7.75 4.50 -6.96
CA THR A 172 7.82 4.88 -5.55
C THR A 172 9.26 5.20 -5.13
N CYS A 173 10.25 4.43 -5.59
CA CYS A 173 11.67 4.76 -5.37
C CYS A 173 12.06 6.08 -6.02
N HIS A 174 11.58 6.35 -7.24
CA HIS A 174 11.84 7.62 -7.92
C HIS A 174 11.33 8.81 -7.11
N TYR A 175 10.12 8.75 -6.56
CA TYR A 175 9.61 9.82 -5.69
C TYR A 175 10.43 9.97 -4.41
N TRP A 176 10.80 8.86 -3.78
CA TRP A 176 11.61 8.92 -2.56
C TRP A 176 13.01 9.51 -2.81
N LEU A 177 13.68 9.07 -3.87
CA LEU A 177 15.07 9.47 -4.17
C LEU A 177 15.16 10.81 -4.88
N GLY A 178 14.25 11.10 -5.81
CA GLY A 178 14.30 12.27 -6.69
C GLY A 178 13.44 13.45 -6.25
N HIS A 179 12.32 13.22 -5.56
CA HIS A 179 11.35 14.26 -5.21
C HIS A 179 11.13 14.47 -3.72
N THR A 180 11.83 13.71 -2.88
CA THR A 180 11.78 13.87 -1.42
C THR A 180 13.15 14.28 -0.91
N PRO A 181 13.44 15.59 -0.72
CA PRO A 181 14.73 16.08 -0.25
C PRO A 181 15.14 15.45 1.08
N ARG A 182 16.43 15.33 1.36
CA ARG A 182 16.95 14.74 2.61
C ARG A 182 16.39 15.36 3.89
N ALA A 183 16.07 16.65 3.86
CA ALA A 183 15.43 17.33 4.99
C ALA A 183 14.02 16.77 5.24
N GLN A 184 13.24 16.59 4.16
CA GLN A 184 11.91 15.99 4.22
C GLN A 184 11.98 14.51 4.61
N GLN A 185 12.94 13.74 4.08
CA GLN A 185 13.14 12.33 4.49
C GLN A 185 13.36 12.21 6.00
N ARG A 186 14.14 13.14 6.61
CA ARG A 186 14.30 13.20 8.06
C ARG A 186 13.00 13.55 8.77
N ALA A 187 12.28 14.57 8.29
CA ALA A 187 10.98 14.95 8.85
C ALA A 187 9.96 13.80 8.79
N ILE A 188 9.96 13.01 7.71
CA ILE A 188 9.15 11.80 7.60
C ILE A 188 9.58 10.76 8.66
N GLY A 189 10.87 10.57 8.88
CA GLY A 189 11.38 9.68 9.91
C GLY A 189 10.96 10.09 11.32
N ASP A 190 11.02 11.39 11.62
CA ASP A 190 10.55 11.94 12.88
C ASP A 190 9.05 11.78 13.05
N LEU A 191 8.29 12.04 11.99
CA LEU A 191 6.84 11.84 11.95
C LEU A 191 6.47 10.37 12.22
N PHE A 192 7.13 9.41 11.58
CA PHE A 192 6.84 7.99 11.79
C PHE A 192 7.12 7.54 13.23
N ARG A 193 8.17 8.07 13.86
CA ARG A 193 8.41 7.80 15.28
C ARG A 193 7.33 8.39 16.17
N ALA A 194 6.96 9.64 15.95
CA ALA A 194 5.88 10.28 16.71
C ALA A 194 4.55 9.54 16.53
N MET A 195 4.23 9.05 15.32
CA MET A 195 3.03 8.26 15.08
C MET A 195 3.07 6.91 15.81
N ASP A 196 4.23 6.25 15.89
CA ASP A 196 4.39 4.98 16.62
C ASP A 196 4.26 5.18 18.13
N ASP A 197 4.74 6.31 18.67
CA ASP A 197 4.58 6.67 20.07
C ASP A 197 3.09 6.90 20.44
N GLU A 198 2.28 7.42 19.50
CA GLU A 198 0.84 7.59 19.69
C GLU A 198 0.09 6.25 19.55
N SER A 199 0.40 5.48 18.55
CA SER A 199 -0.20 4.17 18.26
C SER A 199 0.69 3.38 17.30
N PRO A 200 1.07 2.14 17.64
CA PRO A 200 1.82 1.28 16.72
C PRO A 200 1.13 1.17 15.36
N ALA A 201 1.94 1.05 14.30
CA ALA A 201 1.43 0.89 12.95
C ALA A 201 0.62 -0.41 12.82
N VAL A 202 -0.60 -0.32 12.29
CA VAL A 202 -1.41 -1.50 11.99
C VAL A 202 -1.23 -1.84 10.52
N GLU A 203 -0.58 -2.98 10.28
CA GLU A 203 -0.33 -3.57 8.96
C GLU A 203 -1.14 -4.86 8.81
N PRO A 204 -1.48 -5.34 7.59
CA PRO A 204 -2.23 -6.58 7.42
C PRO A 204 -1.46 -7.78 7.97
N ALA A 205 -2.16 -8.73 8.58
CA ALA A 205 -1.55 -9.96 9.02
C ALA A 205 -1.01 -10.77 7.84
N VAL A 206 0.10 -11.44 8.06
CA VAL A 206 0.51 -12.55 7.19
C VAL A 206 -0.29 -13.78 7.60
N VAL A 207 -1.24 -14.17 6.75
CA VAL A 207 -2.15 -15.27 7.06
C VAL A 207 -1.54 -16.58 6.65
N GLU A 208 -1.17 -17.40 7.63
CA GLU A 208 -0.90 -18.83 7.45
C GLU A 208 -2.16 -19.64 7.75
N ASP A 209 -2.23 -20.88 7.25
CA ASP A 209 -3.44 -21.71 7.41
C ASP A 209 -3.87 -21.86 8.88
N SER A 210 -2.93 -21.95 9.81
CA SER A 210 -3.18 -22.03 11.26
C SER A 210 -3.73 -20.76 11.90
N GLY A 211 -3.57 -19.61 11.25
CA GLY A 211 -4.01 -18.30 11.76
C GLY A 211 -5.28 -17.77 11.09
N ARG A 212 -5.78 -18.43 10.05
CA ARG A 212 -6.90 -17.96 9.22
C ARG A 212 -8.17 -17.72 10.01
N GLU A 213 -8.55 -18.66 10.88
CA GLU A 213 -9.76 -18.56 11.70
C GLU A 213 -9.72 -17.32 12.63
N ALA A 214 -8.58 -17.05 13.24
CA ALA A 214 -8.41 -15.88 14.11
C ALA A 214 -8.52 -14.55 13.32
N VAL A 215 -7.97 -14.50 12.12
CA VAL A 215 -8.08 -13.32 11.24
C VAL A 215 -9.52 -13.12 10.77
N GLU A 216 -10.23 -14.18 10.37
CA GLU A 216 -11.64 -14.12 9.96
C GLU A 216 -12.57 -13.69 11.11
N ALA A 217 -12.36 -14.25 12.30
CA ALA A 217 -13.12 -13.86 13.49
C ALA A 217 -12.90 -12.38 13.85
N LEU A 218 -11.65 -11.91 13.81
CA LEU A 218 -11.34 -10.50 14.06
C LEU A 218 -11.93 -9.60 12.98
N ALA A 219 -11.85 -10.00 11.71
CA ALA A 219 -12.44 -9.25 10.60
C ALA A 219 -13.96 -9.08 10.77
N ALA A 220 -14.66 -10.12 11.19
CA ALA A 220 -16.10 -10.07 11.45
C ALA A 220 -16.43 -9.09 12.58
N ARG A 221 -15.68 -9.12 13.70
CA ARG A 221 -15.87 -8.17 14.82
C ARG A 221 -15.60 -6.73 14.41
N ILE A 222 -14.51 -6.47 13.68
CA ILE A 222 -14.19 -5.12 13.17
C ILE A 222 -15.32 -4.64 12.24
N ALA A 223 -15.79 -5.49 11.32
CA ALA A 223 -16.86 -5.16 10.38
C ALA A 223 -18.17 -4.76 11.10
N GLU A 224 -18.60 -5.54 12.10
CA GLU A 224 -19.80 -5.26 12.88
C GLU A 224 -19.69 -3.90 13.63
N ARG A 225 -18.54 -3.66 14.28
CA ARG A 225 -18.30 -2.42 15.02
C ARG A 225 -18.26 -1.19 14.09
N ILE A 226 -17.58 -1.30 12.94
CA ILE A 226 -17.53 -0.21 11.95
C ILE A 226 -18.92 0.06 11.39
N ALA A 227 -19.68 -0.99 11.03
CA ALA A 227 -21.04 -0.82 10.51
C ALA A 227 -21.94 -0.12 11.54
N THR A 228 -21.85 -0.49 12.80
CA THR A 228 -22.61 0.15 13.91
C THR A 228 -22.22 1.60 14.11
N GLU A 229 -20.93 1.93 14.06
CA GLU A 229 -20.40 3.26 14.37
C GLU A 229 -20.51 4.24 13.20
N THR A 230 -20.39 3.75 11.96
CA THR A 230 -20.24 4.60 10.76
C THR A 230 -21.30 4.37 9.68
N GLY A 231 -22.03 3.27 9.72
CA GLY A 231 -22.94 2.86 8.66
C GLY A 231 -22.26 2.24 7.43
N LEU A 232 -20.92 2.14 7.37
CA LEU A 232 -20.24 1.51 6.26
C LEU A 232 -20.39 -0.01 6.31
N ALA A 233 -20.91 -0.59 5.22
CA ALA A 233 -21.07 -2.03 5.09
C ALA A 233 -19.73 -2.70 4.69
N SER A 234 -19.55 -3.96 5.12
CA SER A 234 -18.42 -4.76 4.65
C SER A 234 -18.61 -5.19 3.19
N SER A 235 -17.53 -5.15 2.41
CA SER A 235 -17.52 -5.65 1.04
C SER A 235 -17.49 -7.17 0.98
N ALA A 236 -18.06 -7.73 -0.09
CA ALA A 236 -17.92 -9.15 -0.41
C ALA A 236 -16.50 -9.52 -0.89
N ARG A 237 -15.69 -8.54 -1.32
CA ARG A 237 -14.29 -8.78 -1.72
C ARG A 237 -13.45 -9.16 -0.53
N ARG A 238 -12.68 -10.23 -0.68
CA ARG A 238 -11.84 -10.81 0.38
C ARG A 238 -10.39 -10.89 -0.07
N TYR A 239 -9.50 -10.51 0.84
CA TYR A 239 -8.06 -10.69 0.72
C TYR A 239 -7.52 -11.06 2.09
N ASP A 240 -6.50 -11.91 2.13
CA ASP A 240 -5.88 -12.33 3.39
C ASP A 240 -5.34 -11.10 4.16
N GLY A 241 -5.74 -10.96 5.42
CA GLY A 241 -5.35 -9.84 6.27
C GLY A 241 -6.04 -8.50 5.96
N TRP A 242 -7.07 -8.47 5.09
CA TRP A 242 -7.78 -7.24 4.73
C TRP A 242 -9.30 -7.35 4.88
N LEU A 243 -9.91 -6.33 5.44
CA LEU A 243 -11.36 -6.12 5.47
C LEU A 243 -11.74 -5.01 4.48
N GLY A 244 -12.60 -5.32 3.49
CA GLY A 244 -13.16 -4.34 2.58
C GLY A 244 -14.38 -3.63 3.18
N LEU A 245 -14.48 -2.32 2.99
CA LEU A 245 -15.59 -1.45 3.40
C LEU A 245 -16.12 -0.72 2.17
N GLU A 246 -17.44 -0.78 1.94
CA GLU A 246 -18.10 -0.10 0.82
C GLU A 246 -18.25 1.40 1.14
N CYS A 247 -17.61 2.24 0.35
CA CYS A 247 -17.78 3.70 0.41
C CYS A 247 -18.81 4.16 -0.62
N PRO A 248 -19.57 5.23 -0.35
CA PRO A 248 -20.61 5.72 -1.27
C PRO A 248 -20.03 6.30 -2.57
N ALA A 249 -18.77 6.73 -2.56
CA ALA A 249 -18.11 7.29 -3.73
C ALA A 249 -16.60 7.04 -3.68
N GLU A 250 -15.96 7.05 -4.86
CA GLU A 250 -14.50 6.88 -4.97
C GLU A 250 -13.72 7.98 -4.23
N ARG A 251 -14.19 9.24 -4.30
CA ARG A 251 -13.60 10.36 -3.55
C ARG A 251 -13.60 10.12 -2.03
N THR A 252 -14.64 9.48 -1.52
CA THR A 252 -14.73 9.10 -0.09
C THR A 252 -13.68 8.04 0.24
N ALA A 253 -13.58 6.99 -0.58
CA ALA A 253 -12.58 5.94 -0.39
C ALA A 253 -11.14 6.49 -0.43
N ILE A 254 -10.84 7.42 -1.36
CA ILE A 254 -9.55 8.10 -1.46
C ILE A 254 -9.26 8.87 -0.17
N TRP A 255 -10.21 9.68 0.29
CA TRP A 255 -9.99 10.51 1.47
C TRP A 255 -9.81 9.66 2.73
N LEU A 256 -10.69 8.66 2.95
CA LEU A 256 -10.58 7.76 4.10
C LEU A 256 -9.26 6.98 4.10
N MET A 257 -8.83 6.46 2.95
CA MET A 257 -7.54 5.79 2.81
C MET A 257 -6.38 6.68 3.27
N ARG A 258 -6.35 7.93 2.83
CA ARG A 258 -5.31 8.90 3.23
C ARG A 258 -5.36 9.20 4.73
N ALA A 259 -6.56 9.46 5.27
CA ALA A 259 -6.75 9.74 6.68
C ALA A 259 -6.26 8.57 7.56
N LEU A 260 -6.54 7.33 7.14
CA LEU A 260 -6.08 6.13 7.84
C LEU A 260 -4.56 5.97 7.79
N VAL A 261 -3.94 6.17 6.61
CA VAL A 261 -2.49 6.12 6.49
C VAL A 261 -1.82 7.19 7.36
N ALA A 262 -2.39 8.39 7.43
CA ALA A 262 -1.94 9.45 8.31
C ALA A 262 -2.24 9.17 9.81
N SER A 263 -3.09 8.19 10.10
CA SER A 263 -3.37 7.68 11.45
C SER A 263 -2.62 6.38 11.78
N ASN A 264 -1.56 6.06 11.03
CA ASN A 264 -0.74 4.85 11.19
C ASN A 264 -1.48 3.52 10.96
N VAL A 265 -2.61 3.56 10.23
CA VAL A 265 -3.37 2.39 9.79
C VAL A 265 -3.14 2.21 8.29
N LEU A 266 -2.38 1.17 7.91
CA LEU A 266 -2.10 0.90 6.50
C LEU A 266 -3.42 0.59 5.78
N SER A 267 -3.68 1.26 4.67
CA SER A 267 -4.92 1.07 3.92
C SER A 267 -4.71 1.24 2.42
N ARG A 268 -5.62 0.67 1.66
CA ARG A 268 -5.66 0.71 0.20
C ARG A 268 -7.10 0.72 -0.30
N ARG A 269 -7.31 0.90 -1.60
CA ARG A 269 -8.66 0.90 -2.17
C ARG A 269 -8.72 0.20 -3.54
N GLU A 270 -9.93 -0.22 -3.90
CA GLU A 270 -10.27 -0.71 -5.23
C GLU A 270 -11.59 -0.04 -5.66
N GLY A 271 -11.49 1.02 -6.44
CA GLY A 271 -12.65 1.85 -6.75
C GLY A 271 -13.24 2.46 -5.49
N THR A 272 -14.48 2.12 -5.18
CA THR A 272 -15.19 2.58 -3.98
C THR A 272 -14.94 1.73 -2.74
N VAL A 273 -14.28 0.57 -2.86
CA VAL A 273 -14.00 -0.29 -1.71
C VAL A 273 -12.70 0.13 -1.03
N LEU A 274 -12.81 0.55 0.22
CA LEU A 274 -11.69 0.82 1.10
C LEU A 274 -11.28 -0.48 1.81
N PHE A 275 -10.01 -0.81 1.83
CA PHE A 275 -9.47 -1.96 2.57
C PHE A 275 -8.67 -1.48 3.78
N VAL A 276 -9.02 -2.01 4.94
CA VAL A 276 -8.33 -1.80 6.22
C VAL A 276 -7.66 -3.08 6.68
N PRO A 277 -6.54 -2.99 7.40
CA PRO A 277 -5.80 -4.17 7.83
C PRO A 277 -6.54 -4.92 8.94
N VAL A 278 -6.39 -6.24 8.93
CA VAL A 278 -6.82 -7.14 10.02
C VAL A 278 -5.59 -7.86 10.52
N ASN A 279 -5.22 -7.63 11.78
CA ASN A 279 -3.99 -8.19 12.36
C ASN A 279 -4.19 -8.57 13.84
N PRO A 280 -4.48 -9.84 14.14
CA PRO A 280 -4.65 -10.30 15.52
C PRO A 280 -3.42 -10.11 16.41
N ALA A 281 -2.22 -10.04 15.85
CA ALA A 281 -0.99 -9.81 16.60
C ALA A 281 -0.76 -8.33 16.92
N GLY A 282 -1.08 -7.43 15.97
CA GLY A 282 -0.83 -6.00 16.11
C GLY A 282 -2.01 -5.19 16.67
N ASP A 283 -3.24 -5.67 16.46
CA ASP A 283 -4.48 -5.04 16.95
C ASP A 283 -5.51 -6.15 17.33
N PRO A 284 -5.28 -6.87 18.45
CA PRO A 284 -6.02 -8.10 18.78
C PRO A 284 -7.54 -7.95 18.86
N GLU A 285 -8.01 -6.79 19.28
CA GLU A 285 -9.44 -6.49 19.41
C GLU A 285 -9.97 -5.61 18.25
N GLY A 286 -9.09 -5.16 17.35
CA GLY A 286 -9.43 -4.25 16.25
C GLY A 286 -9.72 -2.82 16.69
N ASP A 287 -9.35 -2.46 17.91
CA ASP A 287 -9.69 -1.15 18.52
C ASP A 287 -9.04 0.01 17.77
N THR A 288 -7.80 -0.16 17.33
CA THR A 288 -7.08 0.88 16.60
C THR A 288 -7.72 1.13 15.24
N VAL A 289 -8.05 0.06 14.51
CA VAL A 289 -8.71 0.17 13.20
C VAL A 289 -10.09 0.80 13.36
N VAL A 290 -10.94 0.28 14.26
CA VAL A 290 -12.31 0.80 14.46
C VAL A 290 -12.29 2.28 14.84
N ARG A 291 -11.49 2.67 15.82
CA ARG A 291 -11.36 4.06 16.27
C ARG A 291 -10.88 4.99 15.15
N SER A 292 -9.89 4.56 14.37
CA SER A 292 -9.34 5.35 13.26
C SER A 292 -10.35 5.53 12.13
N VAL A 293 -11.08 4.46 11.77
CA VAL A 293 -12.16 4.53 10.77
C VAL A 293 -13.29 5.42 11.27
N GLY A 294 -13.76 5.24 12.51
CA GLY A 294 -14.82 6.07 13.10
C GLY A 294 -14.44 7.55 13.13
N ARG A 295 -13.20 7.90 13.56
CA ARG A 295 -12.70 9.28 13.52
C ARG A 295 -12.66 9.84 12.10
N ALA A 296 -12.11 9.08 11.15
CA ALA A 296 -12.03 9.51 9.75
C ALA A 296 -13.44 9.71 9.16
N CYS A 297 -14.39 8.82 9.41
CA CYS A 297 -15.76 8.95 8.94
C CYS A 297 -16.46 10.19 9.51
N ARG A 298 -16.32 10.51 10.81
CA ARG A 298 -16.88 11.73 11.40
C ARG A 298 -16.34 12.98 10.70
N ILE A 299 -15.04 13.05 10.43
CA ILE A 299 -14.43 14.16 9.70
C ILE A 299 -14.93 14.19 8.25
N ALA A 300 -15.07 13.04 7.58
CA ALA A 300 -15.60 12.93 6.23
C ALA A 300 -17.04 13.45 6.13
N VAL A 301 -17.92 13.09 7.08
CA VAL A 301 -19.28 13.65 7.19
C VAL A 301 -19.24 15.17 7.32
N ALA A 302 -18.40 15.69 8.21
CA ALA A 302 -18.27 17.13 8.44
C ALA A 302 -17.73 17.90 7.21
N ARG A 303 -17.09 17.20 6.26
CA ARG A 303 -16.60 17.71 4.97
C ARG A 303 -17.58 17.47 3.81
N GLY A 304 -18.71 16.84 4.03
CA GLY A 304 -19.66 16.45 2.96
C GLY A 304 -19.09 15.40 2.00
N LEU A 305 -18.27 14.50 2.49
CA LEU A 305 -17.69 13.37 1.75
C LEU A 305 -18.42 12.06 2.02
N LEU A 306 -19.19 12.01 3.11
CA LEU A 306 -20.09 10.94 3.53
C LEU A 306 -21.48 11.50 3.77
#